data_431e7e70757fd9c646892c5ce232d465
#
_entry.id   431e7e70757fd9c646892c5ce232d465
#
_cell.length_a   1.000
_cell.length_b   1.000
_cell.length_c   1.000
_cell.angle_alpha   90.00
_cell.angle_beta   90.00
_cell.angle_gamma   90.00
#
_symmetry.space_group_name_H-M   'P 1'
#
loop_
_entity.id
_entity.type
_entity.pdbx_description
1 polymer ?
#
loop_
_entity_poly.entity_id
_entity_poly.type
_entity_poly.pdbx_seq_one_letter_code
_entity_poly.pdbx_strand_id
1 'polypeptide(L)'
;MTVLYKSTVTEIGELVPTFLAEGMLVFFGESAPEELKTFCIIHKVEHQEGQIKEGDFVSIDGHEFEILSVGSVANDNLYNLGHLNLKANGNTVADLPGDVSIAVVPLPEVSTGTKIEISRRD
;
A
#
# COMPACT_ATOMS: atom_id res chain seq x y z
N MET A 1 20.34 1.19 -1.64
CA MET A 1 18.84 1.10 -1.58
C MET A 1 18.32 0.44 -2.84
N THR A 2 17.42 -0.51 -2.66
CA THR A 2 16.79 -1.21 -3.79
C THR A 2 15.32 -0.81 -3.85
N VAL A 3 14.87 -0.30 -4.99
CA VAL A 3 13.46 0.03 -5.20
C VAL A 3 12.75 -1.22 -5.71
N LEU A 4 11.76 -1.69 -4.95
CA LEU A 4 11.01 -2.89 -5.27
C LEU A 4 9.71 -2.60 -6.01
N TYR A 5 9.13 -1.44 -5.77
CA TYR A 5 7.82 -1.10 -6.30
C TYR A 5 7.65 0.40 -6.43
N LYS A 6 7.07 0.84 -7.54
CA LYS A 6 6.72 2.24 -7.76
C LYS A 6 5.37 2.33 -8.44
N SER A 7 4.56 3.28 -8.01
CA SER A 7 3.29 3.57 -8.66
C SER A 7 2.90 5.02 -8.46
N THR A 8 1.93 5.45 -9.27
CA THR A 8 1.35 6.80 -9.19
C THR A 8 -0.16 6.67 -9.06
N VAL A 9 -0.74 7.38 -8.10
CA VAL A 9 -2.18 7.35 -7.87
C VAL A 9 -2.91 8.04 -9.03
N THR A 10 -3.95 7.40 -9.55
CA THR A 10 -4.75 7.89 -10.69
C THR A 10 -6.20 8.19 -10.32
N GLU A 11 -6.77 7.49 -9.33
CA GLU A 11 -8.15 7.72 -8.87
C GLU A 11 -8.25 7.46 -7.38
N ILE A 12 -9.20 8.14 -6.74
CA ILE A 12 -9.43 8.00 -5.29
C ILE A 12 -10.92 7.78 -5.07
N GLY A 13 -11.27 6.65 -4.44
CA GLY A 13 -12.66 6.32 -4.12
C GLY A 13 -13.24 7.20 -3.02
N GLU A 14 -14.56 7.36 -3.04
CA GLU A 14 -15.27 8.21 -2.07
C GLU A 14 -15.03 7.85 -0.61
N LEU A 15 -14.87 6.56 -0.32
CA LEU A 15 -14.73 6.06 1.06
C LEU A 15 -13.28 6.04 1.56
N VAL A 16 -12.33 6.42 0.72
CA VAL A 16 -10.91 6.45 1.12
C VAL A 16 -10.69 7.31 2.38
N PRO A 17 -11.26 8.51 2.50
CA PRO A 17 -11.08 9.30 3.73
C PRO A 17 -11.59 8.60 4.99
N THR A 18 -12.67 7.82 4.88
CA THR A 18 -13.21 7.07 6.00
C THR A 18 -12.23 6.00 6.48
N PHE A 19 -11.63 5.26 5.56
CA PHE A 19 -10.62 4.25 5.91
C PHE A 19 -9.33 4.90 6.40
N LEU A 20 -8.94 6.02 5.81
CA LEU A 20 -7.76 6.76 6.24
C LEU A 20 -7.89 7.15 7.72
N ALA A 21 -9.06 7.62 8.14
CA ALA A 21 -9.34 7.99 9.52
C ALA A 21 -9.20 6.79 10.46
N GLU A 22 -9.38 5.58 9.95
CA GLU A 22 -9.22 4.33 10.71
C GLU A 22 -7.81 3.75 10.59
N GLY A 23 -6.89 4.46 9.94
CA GLY A 23 -5.51 4.00 9.79
C GLY A 23 -5.32 2.97 8.69
N MET A 24 -6.16 2.99 7.65
CA MET A 24 -6.09 2.01 6.57
C MET A 24 -6.16 2.67 5.20
N LEU A 25 -5.29 2.21 4.29
CA LEU A 25 -5.33 2.58 2.88
C LEU A 25 -5.38 1.29 2.05
N VAL A 26 -6.35 1.21 1.14
CA VAL A 26 -6.50 0.08 0.24
C VAL A 26 -6.14 0.54 -1.17
N PHE A 27 -5.06 -0.01 -1.70
CA PHE A 27 -4.62 0.28 -3.07
C PHE A 27 -5.04 -0.85 -4.01
N PHE A 28 -5.34 -0.50 -5.24
CA PHE A 28 -5.63 -1.48 -6.28
C PHE A 28 -5.14 -0.95 -7.62
N GLY A 29 -4.73 -1.85 -8.50
CA GLY A 29 -4.30 -1.48 -9.85
C GLY A 29 -5.46 -1.01 -10.72
N GLU A 30 -5.13 -0.53 -11.91
CA GLU A 30 -6.12 0.05 -12.84
C GLU A 30 -7.18 -0.96 -13.33
N SER A 31 -6.93 -2.25 -13.14
CA SER A 31 -7.88 -3.32 -13.49
C SER A 31 -8.91 -3.59 -12.39
N ALA A 32 -8.97 -2.78 -11.35
CA ALA A 32 -9.91 -2.99 -10.25
C ALA A 32 -11.36 -3.05 -10.75
N PRO A 33 -12.17 -4.02 -10.22
CA PRO A 33 -13.60 -4.03 -10.50
C PRO A 33 -14.26 -2.73 -10.05
N GLU A 34 -15.26 -2.27 -10.81
CA GLU A 34 -15.94 -0.99 -10.53
C GLU A 34 -16.47 -0.92 -9.10
N GLU A 35 -17.04 -2.02 -8.61
CA GLU A 35 -17.61 -2.07 -7.26
C GLU A 35 -16.59 -1.90 -6.15
N LEU A 36 -15.30 -2.12 -6.43
CA LEU A 36 -14.23 -1.92 -5.44
C LEU A 36 -13.64 -0.53 -5.48
N LYS A 37 -13.80 0.20 -6.57
CA LYS A 37 -13.18 1.52 -6.73
C LYS A 37 -13.62 2.53 -5.68
N THR A 38 -14.83 2.40 -5.16
CA THR A 38 -15.35 3.29 -4.11
C THR A 38 -14.48 3.25 -2.85
N PHE A 39 -13.89 2.11 -2.54
CA PHE A 39 -13.08 1.90 -1.34
C PHE A 39 -11.59 2.10 -1.59
N CYS A 40 -11.17 2.16 -2.85
CA CYS A 40 -9.76 1.97 -3.20
C CYS A 40 -9.11 3.25 -3.71
N ILE A 41 -7.81 3.29 -3.49
CA ILE A 41 -6.90 4.20 -4.17
C ILE A 41 -6.40 3.44 -5.39
N ILE A 42 -6.77 3.92 -6.57
CA ILE A 42 -6.34 3.28 -7.83
C ILE A 42 -5.00 3.87 -8.22
N HIS A 43 -4.04 3.00 -8.54
CA HIS A 43 -2.71 3.45 -8.93
C HIS A 43 -2.20 2.71 -10.16
N LYS A 44 -1.35 3.42 -10.92
CA LYS A 44 -0.68 2.86 -12.08
C LYS A 44 0.69 2.38 -11.65
N VAL A 45 0.94 1.09 -11.82
CA VAL A 45 2.22 0.48 -11.47
C VAL A 45 3.25 0.84 -12.54
N GLU A 46 4.38 1.38 -12.13
CA GLU A 46 5.45 1.84 -13.01
C GLU A 46 6.69 0.96 -12.92
N HIS A 47 6.88 0.27 -11.80
CA HIS A 47 8.01 -0.62 -11.59
C HIS A 47 7.67 -1.65 -10.52
N GLN A 48 8.03 -2.92 -10.77
CA GLN A 48 7.92 -3.94 -9.73
C GLN A 48 8.98 -5.01 -9.92
N GLU A 49 9.62 -5.41 -8.84
CA GLU A 49 10.61 -6.49 -8.82
C GLU A 49 10.68 -7.10 -7.42
N GLY A 50 11.21 -8.31 -7.33
CA GLY A 50 11.40 -9.00 -6.06
C GLY A 50 10.11 -9.26 -5.32
N GLN A 51 10.18 -9.21 -4.01
CA GLN A 51 9.03 -9.32 -3.10
C GLN A 51 9.27 -8.42 -1.91
N ILE A 52 8.19 -7.83 -1.38
CA ILE A 52 8.28 -7.02 -0.17
C ILE A 52 8.35 -7.91 1.07
N LYS A 53 9.00 -7.43 2.11
CA LYS A 53 9.09 -8.16 3.38
C LYS A 53 9.21 -7.18 4.55
N GLU A 54 9.07 -7.70 5.78
CA GLU A 54 9.27 -6.88 6.97
C GLU A 54 10.67 -6.26 6.96
N GLY A 55 10.77 -5.01 7.42
CA GLY A 55 12.00 -4.23 7.37
C GLY A 55 12.13 -3.38 6.11
N ASP A 56 11.34 -3.63 5.06
CA ASP A 56 11.27 -2.74 3.91
C ASP A 56 10.48 -1.48 4.27
N PHE A 57 10.53 -0.46 3.42
CA PHE A 57 9.90 0.84 3.68
C PHE A 57 8.89 1.18 2.59
N VAL A 58 7.70 1.61 3.02
CA VAL A 58 6.69 2.20 2.12
C VAL A 58 6.84 3.71 2.20
N SER A 59 6.94 4.36 1.05
CA SER A 59 6.98 5.81 0.95
C SER A 59 5.72 6.31 0.23
N ILE A 60 5.06 7.28 0.83
CA ILE A 60 3.90 7.96 0.24
C ILE A 60 4.26 9.43 0.15
N ASP A 61 4.51 9.93 -1.08
CA ASP A 61 4.98 11.29 -1.32
C ASP A 61 6.17 11.68 -0.42
N GLY A 62 7.12 10.73 -0.23
CA GLY A 62 8.32 10.97 0.56
C GLY A 62 8.18 10.70 2.06
N HIS A 63 6.97 10.44 2.55
CA HIS A 63 6.77 10.02 3.93
C HIS A 63 7.02 8.52 4.04
N GLU A 64 8.04 8.13 4.77
CA GLU A 64 8.47 6.73 4.85
C GLU A 64 7.95 6.03 6.10
N PHE A 65 7.52 4.77 5.92
CA PHE A 65 7.02 3.93 7.01
C PHE A 65 7.66 2.55 6.89
N GLU A 66 8.23 2.07 7.98
CA GLU A 66 8.80 0.72 8.00
C GLU A 66 7.71 -0.34 8.03
N ILE A 67 7.84 -1.36 7.18
CA ILE A 67 6.92 -2.50 7.16
C ILE A 67 7.25 -3.42 8.35
N LEU A 68 6.27 -3.65 9.22
CA LEU A 68 6.41 -4.50 10.41
C LEU A 68 6.01 -5.94 10.12
N SER A 69 5.05 -6.16 9.23
CA SER A 69 4.61 -7.51 8.87
C SER A 69 3.98 -7.53 7.48
N VAL A 70 4.08 -8.67 6.82
CA VAL A 70 3.53 -8.90 5.48
C VAL A 70 2.76 -10.21 5.50
N GLY A 71 1.48 -10.17 5.17
CA GLY A 71 0.63 -11.36 5.14
C GLY A 71 1.06 -12.34 4.04
N SER A 72 0.65 -13.58 4.18
CA SER A 72 1.11 -14.69 3.33
C SER A 72 0.75 -14.55 1.86
N VAL A 73 -0.31 -13.79 1.52
CA VAL A 73 -0.70 -13.56 0.12
C VAL A 73 -0.53 -12.10 -0.31
N ALA A 74 0.04 -11.26 0.54
CA ALA A 74 0.19 -9.83 0.24
C ALA A 74 1.06 -9.58 -0.99
N ASN A 75 2.16 -10.31 -1.13
CA ASN A 75 3.02 -10.19 -2.30
C ASN A 75 2.30 -10.59 -3.58
N ASP A 76 1.57 -11.72 -3.56
CA ASP A 76 0.81 -12.16 -4.74
C ASP A 76 -0.21 -11.10 -5.15
N ASN A 77 -0.93 -10.54 -4.17
CA ASN A 77 -1.93 -9.51 -4.43
C ASN A 77 -1.28 -8.24 -5.01
N LEU A 78 -0.17 -7.80 -4.42
CA LEU A 78 0.51 -6.59 -4.86
C LEU A 78 1.07 -6.74 -6.29
N TYR A 79 1.79 -7.82 -6.54
CA TYR A 79 2.50 -8.01 -7.80
C TYR A 79 1.59 -8.45 -8.95
N ASN A 80 0.46 -9.11 -8.65
CA ASN A 80 -0.49 -9.53 -9.69
C ASN A 80 -1.61 -8.53 -9.93
N LEU A 81 -2.05 -7.81 -8.88
CA LEU A 81 -3.25 -6.98 -8.94
C LEU A 81 -3.00 -5.50 -8.61
N GLY A 82 -1.81 -5.16 -8.13
CA GLY A 82 -1.59 -3.83 -7.55
C GLY A 82 -2.36 -3.64 -6.25
N HIS A 83 -2.82 -4.73 -5.64
CA HIS A 83 -3.66 -4.69 -4.45
C HIS A 83 -2.81 -4.72 -3.18
N LEU A 84 -2.93 -3.67 -2.37
CA LEU A 84 -2.17 -3.51 -1.13
C LEU A 84 -3.10 -3.00 -0.04
N ASN A 85 -3.27 -3.78 1.02
CA ASN A 85 -3.96 -3.32 2.23
C ASN A 85 -2.91 -2.83 3.21
N LEU A 86 -2.77 -1.52 3.33
CA LEU A 86 -1.80 -0.91 4.23
C LEU A 86 -2.51 -0.52 5.52
N LYS A 87 -2.08 -1.08 6.65
CA LYS A 87 -2.69 -0.84 7.96
C LYS A 87 -1.67 -0.29 8.95
N ALA A 88 -1.98 0.89 9.50
CA ALA A 88 -1.17 1.52 10.55
C ALA A 88 -1.64 1.03 11.92
N ASN A 89 -1.52 -0.27 12.16
CA ASN A 89 -2.03 -0.94 13.36
C ASN A 89 -0.94 -1.45 14.32
N GLY A 90 0.33 -1.30 13.96
CA GLY A 90 1.45 -1.72 14.79
C GLY A 90 1.65 -3.23 14.89
N ASN A 91 0.95 -4.02 14.08
CA ASN A 91 1.02 -5.47 14.18
C ASN A 91 2.30 -6.03 13.60
N THR A 92 2.98 -6.87 14.38
CA THR A 92 4.19 -7.57 13.91
C THR A 92 3.86 -8.92 13.28
N VAL A 93 2.57 -9.29 13.28
CA VAL A 93 2.01 -10.43 12.56
C VAL A 93 0.74 -9.94 11.89
N ALA A 94 0.60 -10.17 10.59
CA ALA A 94 -0.56 -9.72 9.84
C ALA A 94 -1.85 -10.37 10.35
N ASP A 95 -2.91 -9.55 10.55
CA ASP A 95 -4.22 -10.07 10.95
C ASP A 95 -4.86 -10.90 9.84
N LEU A 96 -4.77 -10.40 8.61
CA LEU A 96 -5.31 -11.06 7.43
C LEU A 96 -4.19 -11.38 6.46
N PRO A 97 -4.34 -12.45 5.65
CA PRO A 97 -3.27 -12.87 4.73
C PRO A 97 -2.84 -11.81 3.72
N GLY A 98 -3.70 -10.85 3.40
CA GLY A 98 -3.39 -9.78 2.45
C GLY A 98 -2.86 -8.50 3.09
N ASP A 99 -2.72 -8.44 4.42
CA ASP A 99 -2.35 -7.20 5.11
C ASP A 99 -0.85 -6.93 5.07
N VAL A 100 -0.53 -5.63 4.97
CA VAL A 100 0.82 -5.10 5.23
C VAL A 100 0.67 -4.09 6.36
N SER A 101 1.38 -4.32 7.46
CA SER A 101 1.24 -3.50 8.67
C SER A 101 2.45 -2.61 8.90
N ILE A 102 2.17 -1.38 9.32
CA ILE A 102 3.18 -0.41 9.75
C ILE A 102 2.84 0.07 11.16
N ALA A 103 3.71 0.88 11.75
CA ALA A 103 3.48 1.42 13.09
C ALA A 103 2.17 2.20 13.17
N VAL A 104 1.64 2.37 14.39
CA VAL A 104 0.46 3.19 14.64
C VAL A 104 0.87 4.65 14.50
N VAL A 105 0.65 5.22 13.33
CA VAL A 105 0.97 6.61 13.00
C VAL A 105 -0.14 7.18 12.13
N PRO A 106 -0.34 8.50 12.13
CA PRO A 106 -1.25 9.11 11.17
C PRO A 106 -0.74 8.87 9.74
N LEU A 107 -1.62 8.38 8.87
CA LEU A 107 -1.28 8.21 7.46
C LEU A 107 -1.49 9.53 6.72
N PRO A 108 -0.65 9.83 5.71
CA PRO A 108 -0.83 11.06 4.93
C PRO A 108 -2.04 10.96 4.03
N GLU A 109 -2.62 12.10 3.70
CA GLU A 109 -3.65 12.17 2.68
C GLU A 109 -3.05 11.79 1.33
N VAL A 110 -3.86 11.14 0.51
CA VAL A 110 -3.47 10.69 -0.82
C VAL A 110 -4.31 11.45 -1.84
N SER A 111 -3.68 11.91 -2.89
CA SER A 111 -4.38 12.60 -3.99
C SER A 111 -3.93 12.03 -5.33
N THR A 112 -4.64 12.41 -6.39
CA THR A 112 -4.23 12.05 -7.74
C THR A 112 -2.82 12.59 -7.99
N GLY A 113 -1.93 11.74 -8.48
CA GLY A 113 -0.53 12.11 -8.67
C GLY A 113 0.40 11.75 -7.52
N THR A 114 -0.15 11.33 -6.38
CA THR A 114 0.67 10.86 -5.24
C THR A 114 1.57 9.71 -5.68
N LYS A 115 2.83 9.74 -5.26
CA LYS A 115 3.82 8.71 -5.58
C LYS A 115 3.94 7.71 -4.44
N ILE A 116 3.85 6.44 -4.80
CA ILE A 116 4.03 5.32 -3.88
C ILE A 116 5.31 4.60 -4.27
N GLU A 117 6.14 4.29 -3.28
CA GLU A 117 7.38 3.56 -3.50
C GLU A 117 7.62 2.60 -2.35
N ILE A 118 8.05 1.39 -2.66
CA ILE A 118 8.49 0.44 -1.64
C ILE A 118 9.94 0.12 -1.93
N SER A 119 10.79 0.25 -0.91
CA SER A 119 12.23 0.10 -1.07
C SER A 119 12.83 -0.72 0.08
N ARG A 120 13.98 -1.31 -0.19
CA ARG A 120 14.78 -2.05 0.79
C ARG A 120 16.08 -1.30 1.01
N ARG A 121 16.42 -1.07 2.26
CA ARG A 121 17.70 -0.48 2.63
C ARG A 121 18.74 -1.59 2.74
N ASP A 122 19.82 -1.37 2.04
CA ASP A 122 20.93 -2.36 2.01
C ASP A 122 21.92 -2.09 3.14
#